data_52adb6f0a31ed1ee12223c0d298de592
#
_entry.id   52adb6f0a31ed1ee12223c0d298de592
#
_cell.length_a   1.000
_cell.length_b   1.000
_cell.length_c   1.000
_cell.angle_alpha   90.00
_cell.angle_beta   90.00
_cell.angle_gamma   90.00
#
_symmetry.space_group_name_H-M   'P 1'
#
loop_
_entity.id
_entity.type
_entity.pdbx_description
1 polymer ?
#
loop_
_entity_poly.entity_id
_entity_poly.type
_entity_poly.pdbx_seq_one_letter_code
_entity_poly.pdbx_strand_id
1 'polypeptide(L)'
;MNNYWLKDPEPHDFPAAADYLELLFSIEETKTFVANLQNAITIKKKAKDILRASRLSLLPKNDVDVKNAIKKFNKGKKLSPVLLVKYGHKLIIADGYHRICAAYYLSEDLEISCRLV
;
A
#
# COMPACT_ATOMS: atom_id res chain seq x y z
N MET A 1 2.80 20.78 8.19
CA MET A 1 2.25 19.75 7.30
C MET A 1 2.62 18.37 7.81
N ASN A 2 1.63 17.50 7.90
CA ASN A 2 1.87 16.13 8.37
C ASN A 2 2.43 15.29 7.23
N ASN A 3 3.64 14.80 7.40
CA ASN A 3 4.19 13.78 6.52
C ASN A 3 4.03 12.43 7.22
N TYR A 4 3.08 11.63 6.75
CA TYR A 4 2.76 10.33 7.32
C TYR A 4 3.65 9.19 6.80
N TRP A 5 4.51 9.47 5.82
CA TRP A 5 5.16 8.43 5.05
C TRP A 5 6.68 8.50 5.14
N LEU A 6 7.32 7.32 5.20
CA LEU A 6 8.74 7.21 4.94
C LEU A 6 9.00 7.53 3.46
N LYS A 7 10.21 7.92 3.13
CA LYS A 7 10.60 8.25 1.76
C LYS A 7 10.53 7.01 0.85
N ASP A 8 11.01 5.88 1.35
CA ASP A 8 11.09 4.63 0.59
C ASP A 8 10.46 3.49 1.37
N PRO A 9 9.99 2.42 0.68
CA PRO A 9 9.53 1.21 1.37
C PRO A 9 10.64 0.61 2.23
N GLU A 10 10.24 -0.08 3.29
CA GLU A 10 11.19 -0.83 4.11
C GLU A 10 11.57 -2.13 3.41
N PRO A 11 12.79 -2.66 3.68
CA PRO A 11 13.25 -3.88 2.99
C PRO A 11 12.29 -5.06 3.11
N HIS A 12 11.65 -5.22 4.27
CA HIS A 12 10.72 -6.35 4.50
C HIS A 12 9.40 -6.22 3.73
N ASP A 13 9.07 -5.05 3.20
CA ASP A 13 7.85 -4.85 2.42
C ASP A 13 7.88 -5.63 1.10
N PHE A 14 9.05 -5.77 0.51
CA PHE A 14 9.18 -6.47 -0.78
C PHE A 14 8.96 -7.97 -0.68
N PRO A 15 9.53 -8.70 0.29
CA PRO A 15 9.15 -10.10 0.52
C PRO A 15 7.67 -10.29 0.83
N ALA A 16 7.07 -9.37 1.60
CA ALA A 16 5.64 -9.43 1.91
C ALA A 16 4.79 -9.30 0.63
N ALA A 17 5.17 -8.37 -0.25
CA ALA A 17 4.51 -8.22 -1.55
C ALA A 17 4.67 -9.48 -2.40
N ALA A 18 5.87 -10.08 -2.42
CA ALA A 18 6.13 -11.31 -3.15
C ALA A 18 5.23 -12.45 -2.68
N ASP A 19 5.09 -12.62 -1.37
CA ASP A 19 4.26 -13.68 -0.80
C ASP A 19 2.81 -13.56 -1.28
N TYR A 20 2.28 -12.35 -1.34
CA TYR A 20 0.92 -12.12 -1.83
C TYR A 20 0.83 -12.33 -3.35
N LEU A 21 1.77 -11.78 -4.11
CA LEU A 21 1.74 -11.86 -5.56
C LEU A 21 1.90 -13.30 -6.07
N GLU A 22 2.62 -14.15 -5.36
CA GLU A 22 2.75 -15.57 -5.71
C GLU A 22 1.43 -16.33 -5.68
N LEU A 23 0.42 -15.80 -4.97
CA LEU A 23 -0.92 -16.39 -4.97
C LEU A 23 -1.70 -16.06 -6.24
N LEU A 24 -1.26 -15.04 -6.99
CA LEU A 24 -1.94 -14.55 -8.19
C LEU A 24 -1.14 -14.81 -9.47
N PHE A 25 0.17 -14.90 -9.38
CA PHE A 25 1.07 -14.95 -10.52
C PHE A 25 2.10 -16.07 -10.35
N SER A 26 2.79 -16.39 -11.45
CA SER A 26 3.92 -17.33 -11.41
C SER A 26 5.09 -16.75 -10.60
N ILE A 27 6.04 -17.59 -10.23
CA ILE A 27 7.23 -17.15 -9.51
C ILE A 27 8.03 -16.16 -10.35
N GLU A 28 8.17 -16.41 -11.67
CA GLU A 28 8.89 -15.53 -12.58
C GLU A 28 8.21 -14.17 -12.70
N GLU A 29 6.89 -14.15 -12.88
CA GLU A 29 6.14 -12.91 -12.95
C GLU A 29 6.26 -12.11 -11.64
N THR A 30 6.15 -12.80 -10.51
CA THR A 30 6.29 -12.19 -9.19
C THR A 30 7.66 -11.54 -9.02
N LYS A 31 8.74 -12.24 -9.41
CA LYS A 31 10.09 -11.68 -9.34
C LYS A 31 10.21 -10.41 -10.18
N THR A 32 9.62 -10.39 -11.37
CA THR A 32 9.63 -9.21 -12.24
C THR A 32 8.88 -8.04 -11.60
N PHE A 33 7.68 -8.28 -11.06
CA PHE A 33 6.91 -7.24 -10.37
C PHE A 33 7.70 -6.66 -9.19
N VAL A 34 8.28 -7.53 -8.36
CA VAL A 34 9.02 -7.08 -7.18
C VAL A 34 10.26 -6.28 -7.57
N ALA A 35 11.01 -6.74 -8.57
CA ALA A 35 12.17 -6.00 -9.08
C ALA A 35 11.75 -4.61 -9.60
N ASN A 36 10.66 -4.54 -10.33
CA ASN A 36 10.13 -3.27 -10.82
C ASN A 36 9.69 -2.34 -9.68
N LEU A 37 9.06 -2.89 -8.64
CA LEU A 37 8.69 -2.13 -7.45
C LEU A 37 9.90 -1.58 -6.71
N GLN A 38 10.98 -2.37 -6.61
CA GLN A 38 12.23 -1.93 -5.99
C GLN A 38 12.86 -0.76 -6.74
N ASN A 39 12.71 -0.71 -8.05
CA ASN A 39 13.31 0.31 -8.91
C ASN A 39 12.35 1.49 -9.22
N ALA A 40 11.08 1.37 -8.85
CA ALA A 40 10.12 2.43 -9.12
C ALA A 40 10.35 3.64 -8.19
N ILE A 41 9.98 4.81 -8.68
CA ILE A 41 9.95 6.01 -7.83
C ILE A 41 8.71 5.98 -6.94
N THR A 42 8.81 6.60 -5.78
CA THR A 42 7.67 6.78 -4.89
C THR A 42 6.83 7.96 -5.38
N ILE A 43 5.54 7.72 -5.57
CA ILE A 43 4.57 8.72 -6.01
C ILE A 43 3.44 8.82 -4.98
N LYS A 44 2.49 9.74 -5.21
CA LYS A 44 1.36 9.92 -4.29
C LYS A 44 0.04 9.75 -5.02
N LYS A 45 -0.88 9.01 -4.39
CA LYS A 45 -2.25 8.80 -4.88
C LYS A 45 -3.21 8.88 -3.70
N LYS A 46 -4.42 9.33 -3.94
CA LYS A 46 -5.42 9.48 -2.88
C LYS A 46 -5.95 8.13 -2.40
N ALA A 47 -6.18 8.02 -1.10
CA ALA A 47 -6.68 6.80 -0.46
C ALA A 47 -7.96 6.29 -1.14
N LYS A 48 -8.92 7.16 -1.40
CA LYS A 48 -10.19 6.79 -2.04
C LYS A 48 -10.00 6.21 -3.44
N ASP A 49 -9.05 6.75 -4.20
CA ASP A 49 -8.81 6.31 -5.57
C ASP A 49 -8.15 4.93 -5.59
N ILE A 50 -7.21 4.70 -4.69
CA ILE A 50 -6.56 3.39 -4.56
C ILE A 50 -7.59 2.32 -4.19
N LEU A 51 -8.43 2.59 -3.19
CA LEU A 51 -9.47 1.63 -2.78
C LEU A 51 -10.44 1.33 -3.91
N ARG A 52 -10.93 2.36 -4.59
CA ARG A 52 -11.86 2.17 -5.70
C ARG A 52 -11.24 1.37 -6.83
N ALA A 53 -10.00 1.68 -7.20
CA ALA A 53 -9.30 0.97 -8.28
C ALA A 53 -8.99 -0.47 -7.92
N SER A 54 -8.75 -0.77 -6.63
CA SER A 54 -8.47 -2.13 -6.17
C SER A 54 -9.73 -2.99 -6.06
N ARG A 55 -10.90 -2.35 -6.00
CA ARG A 55 -12.21 -3.01 -5.78
C ARG A 55 -12.28 -3.77 -4.45
N LEU A 56 -11.39 -3.45 -3.51
CA LEU A 56 -11.42 -4.03 -2.17
C LEU A 56 -12.29 -3.17 -1.25
N SER A 57 -12.92 -3.83 -0.29
CA SER A 57 -13.75 -3.16 0.69
C SER A 57 -12.90 -2.38 1.68
N LEU A 58 -13.43 -1.25 2.16
CA LEU A 58 -12.85 -0.56 3.29
C LEU A 58 -13.03 -1.43 4.53
N LEU A 59 -11.92 -1.82 5.15
CA LEU A 59 -11.96 -2.60 6.39
C LEU A 59 -12.53 -1.76 7.53
N PRO A 60 -13.18 -2.39 8.52
CA PRO A 60 -13.73 -1.65 9.67
C PRO A 60 -12.62 -0.93 10.44
N LYS A 61 -12.97 0.21 11.04
CA LYS A 61 -12.03 1.01 11.83
C LYS A 61 -11.49 0.24 13.04
N ASN A 62 -12.26 -0.72 13.55
CA ASN A 62 -11.87 -1.55 14.69
C ASN A 62 -11.09 -2.81 14.30
N ASP A 63 -10.83 -3.04 13.00
CA ASP A 63 -9.87 -4.06 12.59
C ASP A 63 -8.55 -3.81 13.30
N VAL A 64 -7.93 -4.86 13.85
CA VAL A 64 -6.73 -4.71 14.68
C VAL A 64 -5.61 -4.00 13.96
N ASP A 65 -5.34 -4.38 12.71
CA ASP A 65 -4.23 -3.81 11.95
C ASP A 65 -4.54 -2.40 11.48
N VAL A 66 -5.78 -2.12 11.09
CA VAL A 66 -6.23 -0.77 10.74
C VAL A 66 -6.11 0.14 11.96
N LYS A 67 -6.61 -0.31 13.10
CA LYS A 67 -6.55 0.43 14.36
C LYS A 67 -5.11 0.74 14.75
N ASN A 68 -4.22 -0.23 14.63
CA ASN A 68 -2.79 -0.02 14.94
C ASN A 68 -2.14 0.98 14.00
N ALA A 69 -2.47 0.94 12.72
CA ALA A 69 -1.95 1.90 11.75
C ALA A 69 -2.46 3.33 12.05
N ILE A 70 -3.74 3.47 12.39
CA ILE A 70 -4.30 4.77 12.79
C ILE A 70 -3.55 5.32 14.01
N LYS A 71 -3.28 4.48 15.01
CA LYS A 71 -2.51 4.90 16.19
C LYS A 71 -1.12 5.41 15.83
N LYS A 72 -0.44 4.71 14.90
CA LYS A 72 0.88 5.14 14.43
C LYS A 72 0.82 6.51 13.78
N PHE A 73 -0.15 6.72 12.88
CA PHE A 73 -0.37 8.03 12.26
C PHE A 73 -0.58 9.14 13.30
N ASN A 74 -1.42 8.87 14.29
CA ASN A 74 -1.74 9.84 15.33
C ASN A 74 -0.57 10.16 16.24
N LYS A 75 0.38 9.23 16.39
CA LYS A 75 1.60 9.44 17.18
C LYS A 75 2.72 10.09 16.37
N GLY A 76 2.48 10.42 15.13
CA GLY A 76 3.51 10.99 14.25
C GLY A 76 4.52 9.97 13.74
N LYS A 77 4.23 8.69 13.90
CA LYS A 77 5.09 7.62 13.36
C LYS A 77 4.87 7.51 11.87
N LYS A 78 5.94 7.54 11.09
CA LYS A 78 5.84 7.42 9.63
C LYS A 78 5.74 5.97 9.23
N LEU A 79 4.86 5.70 8.26
CA LEU A 79 4.65 4.37 7.71
C LEU A 79 5.29 4.25 6.33
N SER A 80 5.64 3.02 5.94
CA SER A 80 6.26 2.80 4.65
C SER A 80 5.27 2.98 3.50
N PRO A 81 5.72 3.48 2.33
CA PRO A 81 4.88 3.54 1.13
C PRO A 81 4.30 2.18 0.79
N VAL A 82 3.08 2.18 0.24
CA VAL A 82 2.42 0.94 -0.18
C VAL A 82 2.90 0.50 -1.56
N LEU A 83 2.76 -0.79 -1.85
CA LEU A 83 3.21 -1.38 -3.11
C LEU A 83 2.01 -1.82 -3.93
N LEU A 84 1.91 -1.30 -5.15
CA LEU A 84 0.76 -1.46 -6.04
C LEU A 84 1.20 -2.01 -7.40
N VAL A 85 0.40 -2.93 -7.95
CA VAL A 85 0.64 -3.51 -9.27
C VAL A 85 -0.62 -3.31 -10.14
N LYS A 86 -0.45 -2.74 -11.32
CA LYS A 86 -1.51 -2.67 -12.33
C LYS A 86 -1.51 -3.95 -13.14
N TYR A 87 -2.66 -4.61 -13.24
CA TYR A 87 -2.80 -5.79 -14.07
C TYR A 87 -4.19 -5.81 -14.69
N GLY A 88 -4.24 -5.70 -16.02
CA GLY A 88 -5.49 -5.53 -16.72
C GLY A 88 -6.16 -4.21 -16.31
N HIS A 89 -7.43 -4.27 -15.93
CA HIS A 89 -8.19 -3.11 -15.45
C HIS A 89 -8.30 -3.08 -13.93
N LYS A 90 -7.41 -3.79 -13.23
CA LYS A 90 -7.44 -3.91 -11.78
C LYS A 90 -6.14 -3.42 -11.17
N LEU A 91 -6.26 -2.73 -10.04
CA LEU A 91 -5.12 -2.37 -9.21
C LEU A 91 -4.98 -3.41 -8.11
N ILE A 92 -3.81 -4.04 -8.01
CA ILE A 92 -3.52 -5.02 -6.97
C ILE A 92 -2.72 -4.33 -5.87
N ILE A 93 -3.22 -4.41 -4.63
CA ILE A 93 -2.48 -3.94 -3.46
C ILE A 93 -1.57 -5.09 -3.04
N ALA A 94 -0.30 -5.03 -3.47
CA ALA A 94 0.65 -6.09 -3.16
C ALA A 94 1.10 -6.05 -1.70
N ASP A 95 1.17 -4.85 -1.11
CA ASP A 95 1.49 -4.66 0.30
C ASP A 95 0.93 -3.33 0.78
N GLY A 96 0.29 -3.33 1.94
CA GLY A 96 -0.18 -2.10 2.58
C GLY A 96 -1.68 -1.88 2.62
N TYR A 97 -2.50 -2.91 2.42
CA TYR A 97 -3.95 -2.78 2.45
C TYR A 97 -4.46 -2.10 3.74
N HIS A 98 -3.96 -2.52 4.89
CA HIS A 98 -4.38 -1.96 6.18
C HIS A 98 -3.95 -0.49 6.33
N ARG A 99 -2.77 -0.14 5.82
CA ARG A 99 -2.30 1.25 5.82
C ARG A 99 -3.17 2.16 4.96
N ILE A 100 -3.65 1.65 3.83
CA ILE A 100 -4.54 2.39 2.94
C ILE A 100 -5.89 2.63 3.63
N CYS A 101 -6.45 1.61 4.26
CA CYS A 101 -7.70 1.73 5.01
C CYS A 101 -7.55 2.74 6.17
N ALA A 102 -6.44 2.65 6.91
CA ALA A 102 -6.17 3.59 8.00
C ALA A 102 -6.07 5.03 7.50
N ALA A 103 -5.38 5.23 6.39
CA ALA A 103 -5.25 6.55 5.78
C ALA A 103 -6.63 7.10 5.36
N TYR A 104 -7.49 6.26 4.80
CA TYR A 104 -8.84 6.63 4.41
C TYR A 104 -9.64 7.17 5.60
N TYR A 105 -9.47 6.55 6.79
CA TYR A 105 -10.17 7.01 8.00
C TYR A 105 -9.66 8.36 8.51
N LEU A 106 -8.43 8.73 8.21
CA LEU A 106 -7.93 10.08 8.49
C LEU A 106 -8.55 11.10 7.54
N SER A 107 -8.57 10.76 6.26
CA SER A 107 -9.25 11.51 5.19
C SER A 107 -9.26 10.65 3.93
N GLU A 108 -10.40 10.56 3.26
CA GLU A 108 -10.49 9.83 1.99
C GLU A 108 -9.62 10.46 0.90
N ASP A 109 -9.33 11.76 1.04
CA ASP A 109 -8.47 12.51 0.11
C ASP A 109 -6.99 12.50 0.51
N LEU A 110 -6.63 11.83 1.61
CA LEU A 110 -5.25 11.76 2.04
C LEU A 110 -4.40 11.13 0.97
N GLU A 111 -3.32 11.81 0.62
CA GLU A 111 -2.35 11.26 -0.35
C GLU A 111 -1.49 10.20 0.32
N ILE A 112 -1.44 9.04 -0.31
CA ILE A 112 -0.67 7.88 0.14
C ILE A 112 0.57 7.79 -0.72
N SER A 113 1.74 7.72 -0.08
CA SER A 113 2.99 7.41 -0.78
C SER A 113 2.96 5.96 -1.23
N CYS A 114 3.25 5.73 -2.50
CA CYS A 114 3.17 4.39 -3.08
C CYS A 114 4.16 4.22 -4.21
N ARG A 115 4.47 2.97 -4.51
CA ARG A 115 5.15 2.58 -5.74
C ARG A 115 4.18 1.81 -6.60
N LEU A 116 4.15 2.11 -7.89
CA LEU A 116 3.17 1.59 -8.82
C LEU A 116 3.87 1.07 -10.08
N VAL A 117 3.64 -0.19 -10.40
CA VAL A 117 4.20 -0.81 -11.60
C VAL A 117 3.12 -1.52 -12.41
#